data_bbbe803b07cb31088e527c7759e74caa
#
_entry.id   bbbe803b07cb31088e527c7759e74caa
#
_cell.length_a   1.000
_cell.length_b   1.000
_cell.length_c   1.000
_cell.angle_alpha   90.00
_cell.angle_beta   90.00
_cell.angle_gamma   90.00
#
_symmetry.space_group_name_H-M   'P 1'
#
loop_
_entity.id
_entity.type
_entity.pdbx_description
1 polymer ?
#
loop_
_entity_poly.entity_id
_entity_poly.type
_entity_poly.pdbx_seq_one_letter_code
_entity_poly.pdbx_strand_id
1 'polypeptide(L)'
;MRQPIPGVPVTTIRRLALSFVLAATVAVPAATALAQHKHDHKPKHGGVIREAGGFVYELVATPAQIVVHVTDEADKPVPVRGSTANVTLIDSGTRLEVPLAVGTDNRHSASGTFPVKPGMSALLDVAVGGKSVAKLRYTLK
;
A
#
# COMPACT_ATOMS: atom_id res chain seq x y z
N MET A 1 41.25 10.94 77.57
CA MET A 1 40.09 11.31 78.42
C MET A 1 38.84 11.12 77.55
N ARG A 2 37.97 10.31 78.03
CA ARG A 2 36.78 9.82 77.28
C ARG A 2 35.57 10.64 77.67
N GLN A 3 34.81 11.09 76.69
CA GLN A 3 33.47 11.62 76.95
C GLN A 3 32.42 10.66 76.46
N PRO A 4 31.43 10.30 77.22
CA PRO A 4 30.33 9.45 76.77
C PRO A 4 29.24 10.24 76.07
N ILE A 5 28.67 9.63 75.07
CA ILE A 5 27.55 10.17 74.35
C ILE A 5 26.24 9.83 75.06
N PRO A 6 25.34 10.78 75.30
CA PRO A 6 24.04 10.45 75.85
C PRO A 6 23.05 9.97 74.83
N GLY A 7 22.22 9.04 75.28
CA GLY A 7 21.29 8.24 74.51
C GLY A 7 20.16 8.97 73.78
N VAL A 8 19.73 8.35 72.78
CA VAL A 8 18.59 8.71 71.93
C VAL A 8 17.33 8.03 72.50
N PRO A 9 16.23 8.72 72.73
CA PRO A 9 15.00 8.07 73.16
C PRO A 9 14.28 7.44 71.96
N VAL A 10 13.91 6.20 72.12
CA VAL A 10 13.04 5.46 71.19
C VAL A 10 11.62 5.98 71.32
N THR A 11 11.19 6.77 70.38
CA THR A 11 9.79 7.18 70.35
C THR A 11 9.03 6.21 69.45
N THR A 12 8.17 5.46 70.09
CA THR A 12 7.20 4.56 69.44
C THR A 12 6.20 5.38 68.60
N ILE A 13 6.23 5.33 67.32
CA ILE A 13 5.21 5.95 66.49
C ILE A 13 4.32 4.84 65.90
N ARG A 14 3.05 4.98 66.28
CA ARG A 14 1.91 4.17 65.87
C ARG A 14 1.79 4.02 64.38
N ARG A 15 1.49 2.79 63.98
CA ARG A 15 1.08 2.39 62.63
C ARG A 15 -0.18 3.13 62.21
N LEU A 16 -0.08 4.01 61.24
CA LEU A 16 -1.21 4.44 60.46
C LEU A 16 -1.07 3.79 59.07
N ALA A 17 -1.86 2.76 58.84
CA ALA A 17 -1.97 2.11 57.57
C ALA A 17 -2.76 3.04 56.63
N LEU A 18 -2.06 3.73 55.74
CA LEU A 18 -2.71 4.45 54.64
C LEU A 18 -2.62 3.57 53.41
N SER A 19 -3.70 2.86 53.13
CA SER A 19 -3.87 2.08 51.92
C SER A 19 -3.94 3.02 50.72
N PHE A 20 -2.83 3.14 49.99
CA PHE A 20 -2.84 3.78 48.66
C PHE A 20 -3.32 2.76 47.66
N VAL A 21 -4.59 2.86 47.28
CA VAL A 21 -5.14 2.15 46.11
C VAL A 21 -4.59 2.84 44.86
N LEU A 22 -3.56 2.24 44.28
CA LEU A 22 -3.00 2.66 43.01
C LEU A 22 -3.96 2.19 41.90
N ALA A 23 -4.87 3.04 41.48
CA ALA A 23 -5.69 2.81 40.29
C ALA A 23 -4.79 2.89 39.05
N ALA A 24 -4.33 1.73 38.57
CA ALA A 24 -3.66 1.63 37.28
C ALA A 24 -4.70 1.86 36.18
N THR A 25 -4.78 3.08 35.66
CA THR A 25 -5.51 3.37 34.40
C THR A 25 -4.74 2.75 33.26
N VAL A 26 -5.19 1.60 32.81
CA VAL A 26 -4.74 0.98 31.54
C VAL A 26 -5.24 1.88 30.43
N ALA A 27 -4.38 2.73 29.89
CA ALA A 27 -4.61 3.44 28.64
C ALA A 27 -4.56 2.41 27.51
N VAL A 28 -5.72 1.95 27.07
CA VAL A 28 -5.84 1.15 25.85
C VAL A 28 -5.56 2.10 24.69
N PRO A 29 -4.48 1.90 23.90
CA PRO A 29 -4.32 2.66 22.68
C PRO A 29 -5.50 2.30 21.76
N ALA A 30 -6.35 3.28 21.45
CA ALA A 30 -7.33 3.15 20.38
C ALA A 30 -6.53 2.95 19.10
N ALA A 31 -6.35 1.69 18.68
CA ALA A 31 -5.92 1.37 17.35
C ALA A 31 -7.02 1.94 16.41
N THR A 32 -6.72 3.08 15.78
CA THR A 32 -7.50 3.58 14.67
C THR A 32 -7.37 2.53 13.58
N ALA A 33 -8.35 1.64 13.52
CA ALA A 33 -8.55 0.79 12.36
C ALA A 33 -8.77 1.76 11.20
N LEU A 34 -7.73 1.95 10.38
CA LEU A 34 -7.89 2.51 9.05
C LEU A 34 -8.82 1.55 8.33
N ALA A 35 -10.09 1.91 8.28
CA ALA A 35 -11.06 1.24 7.44
C ALA A 35 -10.52 1.41 6.00
N GLN A 36 -9.84 0.37 5.50
CA GLN A 36 -9.61 0.24 4.08
C GLN A 36 -10.99 0.12 3.46
N HIS A 37 -11.47 1.21 2.90
CA HIS A 37 -12.62 1.18 2.02
C HIS A 37 -12.24 0.32 0.81
N LYS A 38 -12.55 -0.95 0.92
CA LYS A 38 -12.45 -1.89 -0.19
C LYS A 38 -13.57 -1.52 -1.15
N HIS A 39 -13.30 -0.57 -2.03
CA HIS A 39 -14.18 -0.32 -3.16
C HIS A 39 -14.08 -1.54 -4.07
N ASP A 40 -15.20 -2.21 -4.28
CA ASP A 40 -15.29 -3.39 -5.14
C ASP A 40 -15.30 -2.94 -6.61
N HIS A 41 -14.15 -2.44 -7.09
CA HIS A 41 -14.00 -2.01 -8.47
C HIS A 41 -14.12 -3.20 -9.41
N LYS A 42 -14.97 -3.06 -10.43
CA LYS A 42 -15.13 -4.09 -11.46
C LYS A 42 -14.41 -3.68 -12.75
N PRO A 43 -13.77 -4.63 -13.44
CA PRO A 43 -13.18 -4.35 -14.74
C PRO A 43 -14.22 -3.79 -15.70
N LYS A 44 -13.92 -2.65 -16.33
CA LYS A 44 -14.81 -2.00 -17.31
C LYS A 44 -14.47 -2.42 -18.76
N HIS A 45 -13.25 -2.90 -18.97
CA HIS A 45 -12.71 -3.26 -20.28
C HIS A 45 -12.33 -4.74 -20.37
N GLY A 46 -12.76 -5.57 -19.41
CA GLY A 46 -12.48 -6.99 -19.39
C GLY A 46 -11.08 -7.38 -18.91
N GLY A 47 -10.32 -6.44 -18.39
CA GLY A 47 -8.98 -6.64 -17.88
C GLY A 47 -8.91 -7.16 -16.45
N VAL A 48 -7.78 -6.96 -15.83
CA VAL A 48 -7.51 -7.25 -14.42
C VAL A 48 -7.22 -5.94 -13.70
N ILE A 49 -7.87 -5.72 -12.55
CA ILE A 49 -7.73 -4.50 -11.75
C ILE A 49 -6.70 -4.69 -10.64
N ARG A 50 -5.93 -3.64 -10.37
CA ARG A 50 -5.11 -3.44 -9.17
C ARG A 50 -5.18 -1.98 -8.75
N GLU A 51 -5.00 -1.73 -7.46
CA GLU A 51 -5.06 -0.40 -6.86
C GLU A 51 -3.70 -0.02 -6.27
N ALA A 52 -3.31 1.22 -6.45
CA ALA A 52 -2.14 1.80 -5.80
C ALA A 52 -2.23 3.32 -5.77
N GLY A 53 -1.84 3.93 -4.65
CA GLY A 53 -1.70 5.39 -4.53
C GLY A 53 -3.00 6.17 -4.75
N GLY A 54 -4.17 5.59 -4.45
CA GLY A 54 -5.47 6.24 -4.68
C GLY A 54 -5.97 6.14 -6.12
N PHE A 55 -5.33 5.30 -6.95
CA PHE A 55 -5.71 5.05 -8.34
C PHE A 55 -5.99 3.58 -8.59
N VAL A 56 -6.87 3.34 -9.54
CA VAL A 56 -7.24 2.02 -10.03
C VAL A 56 -6.64 1.82 -11.41
N TYR A 57 -5.91 0.74 -11.60
CA TYR A 57 -5.24 0.40 -12.85
C TYR A 57 -5.85 -0.89 -13.42
N GLU A 58 -6.55 -0.78 -14.54
CA GLU A 58 -7.07 -1.93 -15.27
C GLU A 58 -6.11 -2.28 -16.41
N LEU A 59 -5.47 -3.45 -16.32
CA LEU A 59 -4.62 -3.99 -17.36
C LEU A 59 -5.42 -4.90 -18.29
N VAL A 60 -5.50 -4.53 -19.55
CA VAL A 60 -6.04 -5.35 -20.64
C VAL A 60 -4.87 -5.78 -21.52
N ALA A 61 -4.60 -7.07 -21.55
CA ALA A 61 -3.52 -7.63 -22.37
C ALA A 61 -4.09 -8.67 -23.36
N THR A 62 -3.81 -8.46 -24.62
CA THR A 62 -4.16 -9.35 -25.71
C THR A 62 -2.93 -9.63 -26.56
N PRO A 63 -2.93 -10.64 -27.45
CA PRO A 63 -1.81 -10.87 -28.38
C PRO A 63 -1.52 -9.69 -29.31
N ALA A 64 -2.48 -8.80 -29.55
CA ALA A 64 -2.31 -7.66 -30.46
C ALA A 64 -2.11 -6.32 -29.76
N GLN A 65 -2.47 -6.21 -28.47
CA GLN A 65 -2.46 -4.94 -27.77
C GLN A 65 -2.35 -5.12 -26.26
N ILE A 66 -1.62 -4.20 -25.63
CA ILE A 66 -1.61 -4.05 -24.17
C ILE A 66 -2.09 -2.65 -23.86
N VAL A 67 -3.09 -2.53 -22.97
CA VAL A 67 -3.68 -1.26 -22.55
C VAL A 67 -3.78 -1.21 -21.03
N VAL A 68 -3.43 -0.07 -20.44
CA VAL A 68 -3.65 0.23 -19.02
C VAL A 68 -4.58 1.42 -18.94
N HIS A 69 -5.75 1.23 -18.36
CA HIS A 69 -6.68 2.31 -18.03
C HIS A 69 -6.48 2.74 -16.58
N VAL A 70 -6.46 4.05 -16.34
CA VAL A 70 -6.27 4.64 -15.01
C VAL A 70 -7.51 5.40 -14.61
N THR A 71 -8.07 5.06 -13.45
CA THR A 71 -9.19 5.79 -12.84
C THR A 71 -8.86 6.14 -11.39
N ASP A 72 -9.59 7.06 -10.80
CA ASP A 72 -9.57 7.30 -9.36
C ASP A 72 -10.47 6.30 -8.60
N GLU A 73 -10.51 6.43 -7.28
CA GLU A 73 -11.35 5.58 -6.40
C GLU A 73 -12.86 5.78 -6.65
N ALA A 74 -13.26 6.86 -7.33
CA ALA A 74 -14.64 7.12 -7.73
C ALA A 74 -14.92 6.67 -9.17
N ASP A 75 -14.04 5.84 -9.76
CA ASP A 75 -14.14 5.34 -11.14
C ASP A 75 -14.11 6.42 -12.23
N LYS A 76 -13.59 7.62 -11.92
CA LYS A 76 -13.43 8.68 -12.90
C LYS A 76 -12.11 8.52 -13.64
N PRO A 77 -12.08 8.76 -14.96
CA PRO A 77 -10.85 8.73 -15.75
C PRO A 77 -9.82 9.75 -15.24
N VAL A 78 -8.57 9.29 -15.07
CA VAL A 78 -7.45 10.14 -14.65
C VAL A 78 -6.52 10.36 -15.83
N PRO A 79 -6.28 11.62 -16.25
CA PRO A 79 -5.37 11.92 -17.35
C PRO A 79 -3.96 11.38 -17.07
N VAL A 80 -3.40 10.63 -18.01
CA VAL A 80 -2.07 10.01 -17.89
C VAL A 80 -0.95 10.85 -18.52
N ARG A 81 -1.27 12.06 -18.99
CA ARG A 81 -0.28 12.98 -19.57
C ARG A 81 0.83 13.29 -18.55
N GLY A 82 2.07 13.21 -18.98
CA GLY A 82 3.23 13.43 -18.12
C GLY A 82 3.64 12.21 -17.27
N SER A 83 2.96 11.07 -17.44
CA SER A 83 3.37 9.79 -16.86
C SER A 83 3.93 8.86 -17.92
N THR A 84 4.70 7.88 -17.47
CA THR A 84 5.18 6.77 -18.29
C THR A 84 4.71 5.45 -17.70
N ALA A 85 4.46 4.47 -18.54
CA ALA A 85 4.10 3.13 -18.09
C ALA A 85 4.90 2.09 -18.87
N ASN A 86 5.28 1.03 -18.18
CA ASN A 86 5.95 -0.14 -18.75
C ASN A 86 5.29 -1.40 -18.22
N VAL A 87 5.01 -2.36 -19.11
CA VAL A 87 4.52 -3.68 -18.73
C VAL A 87 5.60 -4.72 -19.02
N THR A 88 6.00 -5.48 -17.99
CA THR A 88 6.88 -6.63 -18.17
C THR A 88 6.04 -7.89 -18.13
N LEU A 89 5.93 -8.57 -19.28
CA LEU A 89 5.33 -9.90 -19.39
C LEU A 89 6.35 -10.95 -18.91
N ILE A 90 5.90 -11.91 -18.12
CA ILE A 90 6.76 -12.95 -17.54
C ILE A 90 6.15 -14.31 -17.83
N ASP A 91 6.86 -15.10 -18.64
CA ASP A 91 6.49 -16.48 -18.99
C ASP A 91 7.68 -17.42 -18.73
N SER A 92 7.52 -18.38 -17.82
CA SER A 92 8.52 -19.42 -17.52
C SER A 92 9.95 -18.90 -17.35
N GLY A 93 10.10 -17.74 -16.69
CA GLY A 93 11.38 -17.08 -16.47
C GLY A 93 11.85 -16.12 -17.56
N THR A 94 11.23 -16.15 -18.75
CA THR A 94 11.45 -15.16 -19.80
C THR A 94 10.71 -13.87 -19.48
N ARG A 95 11.36 -12.73 -19.70
CA ARG A 95 10.80 -11.40 -19.47
C ARG A 95 10.78 -10.62 -20.78
N LEU A 96 9.64 -10.05 -21.11
CA LEU A 96 9.45 -9.13 -22.22
C LEU A 96 8.98 -7.79 -21.69
N GLU A 97 9.79 -6.77 -21.80
CA GLU A 97 9.43 -5.40 -21.42
C GLU A 97 8.74 -4.70 -22.60
N VAL A 98 7.59 -4.11 -22.31
CA VAL A 98 6.76 -3.42 -23.28
C VAL A 98 6.51 -2.00 -22.78
N PRO A 99 7.22 -1.00 -23.32
CA PRO A 99 6.92 0.39 -23.03
C PRO A 99 5.56 0.76 -23.63
N LEU A 100 4.72 1.40 -22.84
CA LEU A 100 3.42 1.87 -23.25
C LEU A 100 3.47 3.35 -23.62
N ALA A 101 2.94 3.71 -24.78
CA ALA A 101 2.76 5.10 -25.17
C ALA A 101 1.59 5.72 -24.41
N VAL A 102 1.71 7.00 -24.09
CA VAL A 102 0.60 7.82 -23.59
C VAL A 102 -0.45 7.91 -24.70
N GLY A 103 -1.63 7.39 -24.41
CA GLY A 103 -2.78 7.49 -25.30
C GLY A 103 -3.62 8.72 -25.01
N THR A 104 -4.79 8.77 -25.63
CA THR A 104 -5.80 9.78 -25.32
C THR A 104 -6.41 9.48 -23.94
N ASP A 105 -6.75 10.53 -23.22
CA ASP A 105 -7.45 10.49 -21.94
C ASP A 105 -6.67 9.79 -20.82
N ASN A 106 -7.17 8.68 -20.33
CA ASN A 106 -6.72 7.99 -19.12
C ASN A 106 -6.02 6.66 -19.41
N ARG A 107 -5.38 6.49 -20.56
CA ARG A 107 -4.79 5.21 -20.92
C ARG A 107 -3.36 5.29 -21.45
N HIS A 108 -2.58 4.28 -21.12
CA HIS A 108 -1.34 3.93 -21.78
C HIS A 108 -1.57 2.71 -22.65
N SER A 109 -0.96 2.64 -23.82
CA SER A 109 -1.14 1.51 -24.75
C SER A 109 0.09 1.20 -25.57
N ALA A 110 0.21 -0.07 -25.96
CA ALA A 110 1.13 -0.54 -26.99
C ALA A 110 0.39 -1.50 -27.92
N SER A 111 0.64 -1.37 -29.23
CA SER A 111 0.16 -2.29 -30.24
C SER A 111 1.33 -3.09 -30.80
N GLY A 112 1.12 -4.37 -31.10
CA GLY A 112 2.18 -5.26 -31.57
C GLY A 112 1.76 -6.72 -31.52
N THR A 113 2.75 -7.61 -31.46
CA THR A 113 2.51 -9.04 -31.25
C THR A 113 3.13 -9.43 -29.92
N PHE A 114 2.28 -9.83 -28.98
CA PHE A 114 2.67 -10.16 -27.61
C PHE A 114 2.35 -11.63 -27.30
N PRO A 115 3.24 -12.34 -26.57
CA PRO A 115 3.01 -13.74 -26.18
C PRO A 115 2.07 -13.85 -24.98
N VAL A 116 0.89 -13.23 -25.07
CA VAL A 116 -0.09 -13.21 -23.98
C VAL A 116 -0.83 -14.54 -23.87
N LYS A 117 -0.85 -15.11 -22.67
CA LYS A 117 -1.54 -16.36 -22.34
C LYS A 117 -2.26 -16.23 -21.01
N PRO A 118 -3.39 -16.93 -20.81
CA PRO A 118 -4.04 -17.03 -19.50
C PRO A 118 -3.07 -17.59 -18.44
N GLY A 119 -3.11 -17.01 -17.24
CA GLY A 119 -2.23 -17.40 -16.13
C GLY A 119 -0.84 -16.78 -16.15
N MET A 120 -0.44 -16.10 -17.23
CA MET A 120 0.83 -15.40 -17.32
C MET A 120 0.91 -14.26 -16.31
N SER A 121 2.09 -14.03 -15.74
CA SER A 121 2.34 -12.89 -14.89
C SER A 121 2.72 -11.66 -15.70
N ALA A 122 2.20 -10.51 -15.29
CA ALA A 122 2.61 -9.20 -15.79
C ALA A 122 2.95 -8.26 -14.64
N LEU A 123 3.98 -7.44 -14.81
CA LEU A 123 4.33 -6.35 -13.89
C LEU A 123 4.08 -5.03 -14.62
N LEU A 124 3.28 -4.18 -14.02
CA LEU A 124 3.09 -2.80 -14.46
C LEU A 124 3.93 -1.88 -13.58
N ASP A 125 4.76 -1.06 -14.20
CA ASP A 125 5.46 0.05 -13.56
C ASP A 125 4.95 1.36 -14.16
N VAL A 126 4.41 2.23 -13.32
CA VAL A 126 3.97 3.58 -13.71
C VAL A 126 4.82 4.60 -13.00
N ALA A 127 5.33 5.57 -13.74
CA ALA A 127 6.13 6.66 -13.21
C ALA A 127 5.58 8.02 -13.61
N VAL A 128 5.67 8.98 -12.70
CA VAL A 128 5.33 10.39 -12.93
C VAL A 128 6.56 11.23 -12.61
N GLY A 129 6.98 12.08 -13.55
CA GLY A 129 8.19 12.87 -13.37
C GLY A 129 9.46 12.05 -13.12
N GLY A 130 9.53 10.83 -13.68
CA GLY A 130 10.65 9.90 -13.51
C GLY A 130 10.67 9.13 -12.19
N LYS A 131 9.69 9.33 -11.30
CA LYS A 131 9.55 8.57 -10.05
C LYS A 131 8.48 7.51 -10.21
N SER A 132 8.82 6.24 -9.91
CA SER A 132 7.83 5.15 -9.88
C SER A 132 6.78 5.43 -8.81
N VAL A 133 5.52 5.48 -9.22
CA VAL A 133 4.37 5.73 -8.35
C VAL A 133 3.52 4.48 -8.13
N ALA A 134 3.61 3.50 -9.02
CA ALA A 134 2.93 2.23 -8.89
C ALA A 134 3.77 1.09 -9.49
N LYS A 135 3.92 -0.01 -8.73
CA LYS A 135 4.46 -1.28 -9.20
C LYS A 135 3.47 -2.38 -8.85
N LEU A 136 2.79 -2.90 -9.87
CA LEU A 136 1.67 -3.78 -9.69
C LEU A 136 1.88 -5.10 -10.42
N ARG A 137 1.56 -6.21 -9.74
CA ARG A 137 1.62 -7.55 -10.34
C ARG A 137 0.21 -8.00 -10.71
N TYR A 138 0.09 -8.54 -11.91
CA TYR A 138 -1.13 -9.10 -12.47
C TYR A 138 -0.94 -10.57 -12.79
N THR A 139 -2.03 -11.31 -12.76
CA THR A 139 -2.18 -12.61 -13.43
C THR A 139 -3.18 -12.42 -14.55
N LEU A 140 -2.75 -12.64 -15.79
CA LEU A 140 -3.59 -12.42 -16.96
C LEU A 140 -4.67 -13.50 -17.07
N LYS A 141 -5.81 -13.14 -17.65
CA LYS A 141 -6.95 -14.04 -17.87
C LYS A 141 -6.90 -14.66 -19.26
#